data_5e04a07686117deeeb767f44225e9ef1
#
_entry.id   5e04a07686117deeeb767f44225e9ef1
#
_cell.length_a   1.000
_cell.length_b   1.000
_cell.length_c   1.000
_cell.angle_alpha   90.00
_cell.angle_beta   90.00
_cell.angle_gamma   90.00
#
_symmetry.space_group_name_H-M   'P 1'
#
loop_
_entity.id
_entity.type
_entity.pdbx_description
1 polymer ?
#
loop_
_entity_poly.entity_id
_entity_poly.type
_entity_poly.pdbx_seq_one_letter_code
_entity_poly.pdbx_strand_id
1 'polypeptide(L)'
;MAQPLDAVKAIHNAFRQDMKLIDRAAAGSAGGKKGLAPEVERFRFLNEVLVWHANGEELAIFPALENVAPLVAEAYERDHQGLDRAFGAMDKAVTANDDLETARAAAAFKFHLDMHLGKEDAHLYRIFNERIPVPDQVKALGMMAGTVPQDRFPEVVEWMFPLIGPDDRENMTRIWQMVMPEQAFTMVRQLIMKAIGNEWKELVRRIPELS
;
A
#
# COMPACT_ATOMS: atom_id res chain seq x y z
N MET A 1 -4.44 -6.84 20.44
CA MET A 1 -5.59 -6.55 19.56
C MET A 1 -5.10 -5.71 18.40
N ALA A 2 -5.54 -6.01 17.17
CA ALA A 2 -5.24 -5.18 16.01
C ALA A 2 -5.79 -3.75 16.22
N GLN A 3 -5.00 -2.75 15.85
CA GLN A 3 -5.38 -1.33 15.91
C GLN A 3 -5.77 -0.87 14.50
N PRO A 4 -6.63 0.15 14.35
CA PRO A 4 -7.03 0.64 13.03
C PRO A 4 -5.82 0.95 12.11
N LEU A 5 -4.76 1.56 12.65
CA LEU A 5 -3.56 1.90 11.90
C LEU A 5 -2.67 0.72 11.48
N ASP A 6 -2.91 -0.49 12.00
CA ASP A 6 -2.17 -1.67 11.52
C ASP A 6 -2.53 -1.99 10.06
N ALA A 7 -3.71 -1.57 9.58
CA ALA A 7 -4.08 -1.67 8.17
C ALA A 7 -3.21 -0.78 7.28
N VAL A 8 -2.92 0.44 7.73
CA VAL A 8 -2.03 1.37 7.01
C VAL A 8 -0.61 0.83 6.97
N LYS A 9 -0.09 0.35 8.09
CA LYS A 9 1.24 -0.28 8.14
C LYS A 9 1.35 -1.48 7.19
N ALA A 10 0.31 -2.29 7.11
CA ALA A 10 0.29 -3.45 6.22
C ALA A 10 0.39 -3.03 4.74
N ILE A 11 -0.38 -2.02 4.30
CA ILE A 11 -0.31 -1.52 2.92
C ILE A 11 1.04 -0.85 2.63
N HIS A 12 1.61 -0.08 3.57
CA HIS A 12 2.95 0.50 3.44
C HIS A 12 4.04 -0.57 3.30
N ASN A 13 3.93 -1.67 4.05
CA ASN A 13 4.86 -2.80 3.93
C ASN A 13 4.72 -3.50 2.58
N ALA A 14 3.50 -3.60 2.02
CA ALA A 14 3.29 -4.12 0.68
C ALA A 14 3.97 -3.22 -0.38
N PHE A 15 3.78 -1.90 -0.32
CA PHE A 15 4.45 -0.95 -1.23
C PHE A 15 5.97 -1.07 -1.17
N ARG A 16 6.56 -1.09 0.03
CA ARG A 16 8.02 -1.23 0.20
C ARG A 16 8.55 -2.53 -0.38
N GLN A 17 7.87 -3.63 -0.09
CA GLN A 17 8.30 -4.95 -0.54
C GLN A 17 8.15 -5.09 -2.06
N ASP A 18 7.07 -4.59 -2.64
CA ASP A 18 6.84 -4.66 -4.07
C ASP A 18 7.85 -3.79 -4.84
N MET A 19 8.04 -2.54 -4.41
CA MET A 19 9.01 -1.64 -5.03
C MET A 19 10.44 -2.17 -4.94
N LYS A 20 10.79 -2.84 -3.85
CA LYS A 20 12.10 -3.53 -3.72
C LYS A 20 12.29 -4.63 -4.75
N LEU A 21 11.23 -5.36 -5.10
CA LEU A 21 11.28 -6.40 -6.14
C LEU A 21 11.41 -5.77 -7.53
N ILE A 22 10.67 -4.71 -7.81
CA ILE A 22 10.71 -3.95 -9.07
C ILE A 22 12.10 -3.33 -9.28
N ASP A 23 12.65 -2.64 -8.29
CA ASP A 23 13.98 -2.02 -8.33
C ASP A 23 15.07 -3.06 -8.62
N ARG A 24 15.04 -4.21 -7.96
CA ARG A 24 15.97 -5.30 -8.22
C ARG A 24 15.88 -5.86 -9.65
N ALA A 25 14.68 -6.01 -10.16
CA ALA A 25 14.46 -6.49 -11.52
C ALA A 25 14.97 -5.47 -12.55
N ALA A 26 14.66 -4.18 -12.35
CA ALA A 26 15.14 -3.09 -13.20
C ALA A 26 16.67 -2.99 -13.21
N ALA A 27 17.31 -3.06 -12.04
CA ALA A 27 18.76 -3.09 -11.91
C ALA A 27 19.39 -4.30 -12.63
N GLY A 28 18.75 -5.47 -12.56
CA GLY A 28 19.18 -6.69 -13.24
C GLY A 28 19.07 -6.61 -14.77
N SER A 29 18.18 -5.79 -15.30
CA SER A 29 17.94 -5.59 -16.75
C SER A 29 18.86 -4.54 -17.36
N ALA A 30 19.42 -3.62 -16.58
CA ALA A 30 20.33 -2.58 -17.07
C ALA A 30 21.57 -3.12 -17.83
N GLY A 31 21.84 -4.44 -17.73
CA GLY A 31 22.84 -5.16 -18.50
C GLY A 31 22.36 -5.78 -19.81
N GLY A 32 21.13 -5.52 -20.27
CA GLY A 32 20.63 -5.89 -21.62
C GLY A 32 20.24 -7.35 -21.82
N LYS A 33 19.79 -8.08 -20.78
CA LYS A 33 19.53 -9.52 -20.89
C LYS A 33 18.09 -9.99 -20.69
N LYS A 34 17.15 -9.16 -20.26
CA LYS A 34 15.74 -9.55 -20.06
C LYS A 34 14.82 -8.35 -20.31
N GLY A 35 13.74 -8.57 -21.07
CA GLY A 35 12.67 -7.59 -21.15
C GLY A 35 11.98 -7.43 -19.79
N LEU A 36 11.57 -6.20 -19.47
CA LEU A 36 10.95 -5.80 -18.19
C LEU A 36 9.42 -5.84 -18.20
N ALA A 37 8.78 -6.45 -19.21
CA ALA A 37 7.33 -6.35 -19.39
C ALA A 37 6.51 -6.76 -18.14
N PRO A 38 6.80 -7.86 -17.43
CA PRO A 38 6.06 -8.22 -16.22
C PRO A 38 6.26 -7.21 -15.07
N GLU A 39 7.47 -6.69 -14.93
CA GLU A 39 7.82 -5.71 -13.89
C GLU A 39 7.20 -4.35 -14.16
N VAL A 40 7.01 -4.01 -15.43
CA VAL A 40 6.33 -2.78 -15.86
C VAL A 40 4.85 -2.82 -15.46
N GLU A 41 4.14 -3.90 -15.79
CA GLU A 41 2.74 -4.06 -15.40
C GLU A 41 2.58 -4.07 -13.88
N ARG A 42 3.49 -4.73 -13.17
CA ARG A 42 3.54 -4.73 -11.71
C ARG A 42 3.74 -3.32 -11.15
N PHE A 43 4.66 -2.55 -11.72
CA PHE A 43 4.92 -1.17 -11.32
C PHE A 43 3.70 -0.26 -11.55
N ARG A 44 3.02 -0.41 -12.69
CA ARG A 44 1.80 0.34 -12.99
C ARG A 44 0.70 0.04 -11.99
N PHE A 45 0.50 -1.24 -11.65
CA PHE A 45 -0.48 -1.64 -10.64
C PHE A 45 -0.13 -1.12 -9.25
N LEU A 46 1.14 -1.22 -8.82
CA LEU A 46 1.62 -0.61 -7.58
C LEU A 46 1.28 0.88 -7.52
N ASN A 47 1.56 1.61 -8.60
CA ASN A 47 1.26 3.05 -8.65
C ASN A 47 -0.25 3.33 -8.63
N GLU A 48 -1.06 2.51 -9.28
CA GLU A 48 -2.51 2.64 -9.24
C GLU A 48 -3.03 2.51 -7.80
N VAL A 49 -2.57 1.50 -7.06
CA VAL A 49 -2.91 1.33 -5.63
C VAL A 49 -2.38 2.48 -4.78
N LEU A 50 -1.17 2.98 -5.07
CA LEU A 50 -0.58 4.12 -4.38
C LEU A 50 -1.39 5.40 -4.58
N VAL A 51 -1.89 5.65 -5.79
CA VAL A 51 -2.78 6.80 -6.09
C VAL A 51 -4.10 6.69 -5.32
N TRP A 52 -4.71 5.51 -5.23
CA TRP A 52 -5.91 5.33 -4.40
C TRP A 52 -5.62 5.57 -2.92
N HIS A 53 -4.47 5.12 -2.43
CA HIS A 53 -4.02 5.34 -1.07
C HIS A 53 -3.83 6.83 -0.77
N ALA A 54 -3.06 7.55 -1.59
CA ALA A 54 -2.84 8.99 -1.47
C ALA A 54 -4.15 9.80 -1.53
N ASN A 55 -5.04 9.49 -2.50
CA ASN A 55 -6.36 10.10 -2.58
C ASN A 55 -7.19 9.86 -1.32
N GLY A 56 -7.05 8.70 -0.70
CA GLY A 56 -7.72 8.37 0.56
C GLY A 56 -7.20 9.19 1.73
N GLU A 57 -5.89 9.44 1.80
CA GLU A 57 -5.28 10.30 2.80
C GLU A 57 -5.72 11.75 2.64
N GLU A 58 -5.67 12.28 1.43
CA GLU A 58 -6.14 13.64 1.10
C GLU A 58 -7.64 13.83 1.37
N LEU A 59 -8.44 12.78 1.16
CA LEU A 59 -9.88 12.81 1.40
C LEU A 59 -10.24 12.76 2.89
N ALA A 60 -9.52 11.97 3.69
CA ALA A 60 -9.99 11.60 5.02
C ALA A 60 -8.97 11.85 6.15
N ILE A 61 -7.70 11.53 5.94
CA ILE A 61 -6.66 11.64 6.99
C ILE A 61 -6.21 13.08 7.15
N PHE A 62 -5.88 13.77 6.08
CA PHE A 62 -5.39 15.14 6.10
C PHE A 62 -6.42 16.12 6.68
N PRO A 63 -7.72 16.08 6.29
CA PRO A 63 -8.72 16.93 6.93
C PRO A 63 -8.92 16.66 8.44
N ALA A 64 -8.79 15.41 8.87
CA ALA A 64 -8.86 15.08 10.28
C ALA A 64 -7.66 15.64 11.08
N LEU A 65 -6.48 15.65 10.47
CA LEU A 65 -5.27 16.20 11.07
C LEU A 65 -5.24 17.72 11.12
N GLU A 66 -5.82 18.41 10.14
CA GLU A 66 -5.78 19.89 10.07
C GLU A 66 -6.34 20.55 11.31
N ASN A 67 -7.32 19.91 11.97
CA ASN A 67 -7.90 20.42 13.22
C ASN A 67 -6.98 20.30 14.45
N VAL A 68 -5.99 19.39 14.42
CA VAL A 68 -5.13 19.07 15.58
C VAL A 68 -3.65 19.37 15.33
N ALA A 69 -3.27 19.47 14.07
CA ALA A 69 -1.91 19.76 13.63
C ALA A 69 -1.93 20.56 12.30
N PRO A 70 -2.33 21.84 12.33
CA PRO A 70 -2.46 22.68 11.13
C PRO A 70 -1.18 22.67 10.27
N LEU A 71 -1.33 22.70 8.95
CA LEU A 71 -0.27 22.75 7.94
C LEU A 71 0.58 21.47 7.80
N VAL A 72 0.35 20.45 8.63
CA VAL A 72 1.09 19.18 8.49
C VAL A 72 0.72 18.51 7.18
N ALA A 73 -0.56 18.46 6.82
CA ALA A 73 -1.06 17.85 5.58
C ALA A 73 -0.40 18.42 4.32
N GLU A 74 -0.22 19.74 4.23
CA GLU A 74 0.38 20.41 3.06
C GLU A 74 1.78 19.87 2.69
N ALA A 75 2.56 19.46 3.70
CA ALA A 75 3.88 18.88 3.45
C ALA A 75 3.79 17.51 2.78
N TYR A 76 2.80 16.69 3.15
CA TYR A 76 2.58 15.37 2.58
C TYR A 76 1.94 15.42 1.20
N GLU A 77 1.04 16.36 0.93
CA GLU A 77 0.54 16.64 -0.43
C GLU A 77 1.67 16.95 -1.41
N ARG A 78 2.68 17.71 -0.97
CA ARG A 78 3.88 17.99 -1.79
C ARG A 78 4.70 16.73 -2.05
N ASP A 79 4.75 15.80 -1.09
CA ASP A 79 5.42 14.51 -1.27
C ASP A 79 4.66 13.65 -2.30
N HIS A 80 3.32 13.60 -2.27
CA HIS A 80 2.49 12.93 -3.29
C HIS A 80 2.80 13.46 -4.70
N GLN A 81 2.84 14.78 -4.88
CA GLN A 81 3.25 15.39 -6.14
C GLN A 81 4.68 15.00 -6.56
N GLY A 82 5.57 14.78 -5.59
CA GLY A 82 6.92 14.27 -5.81
C GLY A 82 6.93 12.84 -6.34
N LEU A 83 6.10 11.98 -5.78
CA LEU A 83 5.91 10.60 -6.23
C LEU A 83 5.31 10.52 -7.61
N ASP A 84 4.31 11.35 -7.95
CA ASP A 84 3.73 11.44 -9.29
C ASP A 84 4.77 11.79 -10.36
N ARG A 85 5.64 12.77 -10.05
CA ARG A 85 6.74 13.13 -10.97
C ARG A 85 7.74 11.99 -11.15
N ALA A 86 8.07 11.29 -10.07
CA ALA A 86 9.00 10.15 -10.12
C ALA A 86 8.40 8.97 -10.89
N PHE A 87 7.08 8.72 -10.73
CA PHE A 87 6.36 7.74 -11.53
C PHE A 87 6.42 8.09 -13.03
N GLY A 88 6.09 9.34 -13.39
CA GLY A 88 6.14 9.79 -14.78
C GLY A 88 7.52 9.65 -15.41
N ALA A 89 8.60 9.85 -14.65
CA ALA A 89 9.96 9.62 -15.13
C ALA A 89 10.22 8.14 -15.43
N MET A 90 9.77 7.24 -14.57
CA MET A 90 9.93 5.80 -14.76
C MET A 90 9.09 5.29 -15.95
N ASP A 91 7.82 5.68 -16.05
CA ASP A 91 6.95 5.28 -17.16
C ASP A 91 7.48 5.76 -18.52
N LYS A 92 8.07 6.96 -18.56
CA LYS A 92 8.74 7.51 -19.75
C LYS A 92 9.96 6.67 -20.15
N ALA A 93 10.80 6.29 -19.20
CA ALA A 93 11.99 5.47 -19.46
C ALA A 93 11.60 4.07 -19.98
N VAL A 94 10.60 3.46 -19.37
CA VAL A 94 10.03 2.18 -19.80
C VAL A 94 9.48 2.27 -21.22
N THR A 95 8.70 3.30 -21.52
CA THR A 95 8.12 3.52 -22.85
C THR A 95 9.17 3.74 -23.93
N ALA A 96 10.31 4.35 -23.57
CA ALA A 96 11.46 4.54 -24.45
C ALA A 96 12.30 3.25 -24.64
N ASN A 97 12.01 2.18 -23.92
CA ASN A 97 12.82 0.96 -23.84
C ASN A 97 14.29 1.23 -23.46
N ASP A 98 14.50 2.21 -22.56
CA ASP A 98 15.83 2.54 -22.03
C ASP A 98 16.03 1.83 -20.69
N ASP A 99 16.66 0.65 -20.74
CA ASP A 99 16.87 -0.20 -19.57
C ASP A 99 17.70 0.49 -18.47
N LEU A 100 18.71 1.28 -18.85
CA LEU A 100 19.54 1.98 -17.89
C LEU A 100 18.79 3.11 -17.21
N GLU A 101 18.05 3.90 -17.99
CA GLU A 101 17.24 4.98 -17.44
C GLU A 101 16.07 4.43 -16.63
N THR A 102 15.48 3.30 -17.03
CA THR A 102 14.46 2.58 -16.24
C THR A 102 15.01 2.16 -14.87
N ALA A 103 16.23 1.60 -14.81
CA ALA A 103 16.85 1.23 -13.55
C ALA A 103 17.14 2.44 -12.65
N ARG A 104 17.60 3.56 -13.23
CA ARG A 104 17.81 4.81 -12.48
C ARG A 104 16.52 5.39 -11.95
N ALA A 105 15.49 5.43 -12.78
CA ALA A 105 14.17 5.95 -12.39
C ALA A 105 13.51 5.05 -11.33
N ALA A 106 13.64 3.72 -11.42
CA ALA A 106 13.13 2.79 -10.40
C ALA A 106 13.82 3.00 -9.04
N ALA A 107 15.15 3.16 -9.03
CA ALA A 107 15.90 3.45 -7.80
C ALA A 107 15.49 4.81 -7.20
N ALA A 108 15.30 5.84 -8.04
CA ALA A 108 14.84 7.15 -7.59
C ALA A 108 13.41 7.10 -7.03
N PHE A 109 12.48 6.44 -7.71
CA PHE A 109 11.10 6.26 -7.23
C PHE A 109 11.08 5.52 -5.90
N LYS A 110 11.82 4.40 -5.79
CA LYS A 110 11.95 3.66 -4.55
C LYS A 110 12.44 4.54 -3.40
N PHE A 111 13.46 5.35 -3.63
CA PHE A 111 13.99 6.27 -2.61
C PHE A 111 12.92 7.27 -2.15
N HIS A 112 12.20 7.89 -3.08
CA HIS A 112 11.10 8.82 -2.75
C HIS A 112 9.98 8.14 -1.98
N LEU A 113 9.57 6.93 -2.41
CA LEU A 113 8.54 6.15 -1.74
C LEU A 113 8.95 5.75 -0.32
N ASP A 114 10.15 5.21 -0.13
CA ASP A 114 10.66 4.80 1.19
C ASP A 114 10.72 6.00 2.16
N MET A 115 11.14 7.18 1.67
CA MET A 115 11.20 8.41 2.46
C MET A 115 9.81 8.93 2.82
N HIS A 116 8.89 8.94 1.87
CA HIS A 116 7.51 9.37 2.08
C HIS A 116 6.80 8.48 3.11
N LEU A 117 6.74 7.17 2.88
CA LEU A 117 6.13 6.22 3.81
C LEU A 117 6.80 6.23 5.18
N GLY A 118 8.12 6.43 5.23
CA GLY A 118 8.86 6.55 6.49
C GLY A 118 8.48 7.78 7.30
N LYS A 119 8.25 8.92 6.65
CA LYS A 119 7.75 10.14 7.30
C LYS A 119 6.32 9.96 7.80
N GLU A 120 5.47 9.33 7.02
CA GLU A 120 4.09 9.06 7.42
C GLU A 120 4.02 8.16 8.64
N ASP A 121 4.71 7.04 8.62
CA ASP A 121 4.74 6.09 9.74
C ASP A 121 5.30 6.75 11.02
N ALA A 122 6.37 7.52 10.89
CA ALA A 122 7.06 8.11 12.05
C ALA A 122 6.39 9.38 12.58
N HIS A 123 5.63 10.10 11.76
CA HIS A 123 5.14 11.43 12.12
C HIS A 123 3.64 11.59 11.88
N LEU A 124 3.15 11.50 10.64
CA LEU A 124 1.75 11.75 10.31
C LEU A 124 0.81 10.80 11.06
N TYR A 125 1.00 9.50 10.92
CA TYR A 125 0.16 8.49 11.56
C TYR A 125 0.38 8.39 13.07
N ARG A 126 1.54 8.80 13.57
CA ARG A 126 1.74 8.96 15.01
C ARG A 126 0.87 10.07 15.58
N ILE A 127 0.84 11.25 14.94
CA ILE A 127 -0.04 12.37 15.37
C ILE A 127 -1.51 11.93 15.27
N PHE A 128 -1.88 11.31 14.15
CA PHE A 128 -3.24 10.80 13.94
C PHE A 128 -3.66 9.86 15.07
N ASN A 129 -2.81 8.90 15.44
CA ASN A 129 -3.08 7.95 16.53
C ASN A 129 -3.18 8.62 17.92
N GLU A 130 -2.30 9.59 18.19
CA GLU A 130 -2.25 10.27 19.49
C GLU A 130 -3.37 11.29 19.69
N ARG A 131 -3.85 11.91 18.62
CA ARG A 131 -4.74 13.08 18.67
C ARG A 131 -6.17 12.83 18.20
N ILE A 132 -6.40 11.85 17.36
CA ILE A 132 -7.72 11.54 16.82
C ILE A 132 -8.35 10.40 17.65
N PRO A 133 -9.59 10.55 18.16
CA PRO A 133 -10.29 9.48 18.87
C PRO A 133 -10.49 8.23 17.98
N VAL A 134 -10.39 7.05 18.59
CA VAL A 134 -10.48 5.76 17.85
C VAL A 134 -11.72 5.65 16.95
N PRO A 135 -12.95 6.07 17.35
CA PRO A 135 -14.10 6.04 16.45
C PRO A 135 -13.91 6.89 15.19
N ASP A 136 -13.25 8.06 15.32
CA ASP A 136 -12.97 8.95 14.19
C ASP A 136 -11.84 8.38 13.31
N GLN A 137 -10.85 7.70 13.90
CA GLN A 137 -9.84 6.95 13.15
C GLN A 137 -10.49 5.88 12.28
N VAL A 138 -11.39 5.06 12.83
CA VAL A 138 -12.11 4.01 12.09
C VAL A 138 -12.92 4.62 10.94
N LYS A 139 -13.60 5.74 11.18
CA LYS A 139 -14.38 6.45 10.15
C LYS A 139 -13.46 6.95 9.02
N ALA A 140 -12.36 7.63 9.36
CA ALA A 140 -11.43 8.17 8.37
C ALA A 140 -10.79 7.04 7.53
N LEU A 141 -10.32 5.97 8.17
CA LEU A 141 -9.76 4.81 7.48
C LEU A 141 -10.79 4.07 6.62
N GLY A 142 -12.05 4.03 7.04
CA GLY A 142 -13.14 3.50 6.22
C GLY A 142 -13.39 4.34 4.97
N MET A 143 -13.33 5.68 5.07
CA MET A 143 -13.42 6.58 3.92
C MET A 143 -12.21 6.41 2.98
N MET A 144 -11.01 6.32 3.53
CA MET A 144 -9.78 6.05 2.79
C MET A 144 -9.86 4.72 2.02
N ALA A 145 -10.30 3.64 2.66
CA ALA A 145 -10.49 2.36 1.99
C ALA A 145 -11.53 2.41 0.87
N GLY A 146 -12.50 3.30 0.97
CA GLY A 146 -13.54 3.54 -0.05
C GLY A 146 -13.03 4.18 -1.35
N THR A 147 -11.79 4.65 -1.41
CA THR A 147 -11.17 5.16 -2.66
C THR A 147 -10.74 4.04 -3.60
N VAL A 148 -10.58 2.82 -3.11
CA VAL A 148 -10.33 1.65 -3.94
C VAL A 148 -11.61 1.26 -4.68
N PRO A 149 -11.62 1.21 -6.03
CA PRO A 149 -12.79 0.76 -6.78
C PRO A 149 -13.18 -0.66 -6.38
N GLN A 150 -14.48 -0.90 -6.20
CA GLN A 150 -14.98 -2.19 -5.67
C GLN A 150 -14.61 -3.37 -6.57
N ASP A 151 -14.63 -3.17 -7.88
CA ASP A 151 -14.24 -4.19 -8.89
C ASP A 151 -12.73 -4.48 -8.89
N ARG A 152 -11.89 -3.55 -8.40
CA ARG A 152 -10.45 -3.70 -8.28
C ARG A 152 -9.98 -4.23 -6.93
N PHE A 153 -10.86 -4.22 -5.93
CA PHE A 153 -10.52 -4.68 -4.58
C PHE A 153 -9.98 -6.14 -4.53
N PRO A 154 -10.52 -7.11 -5.29
CA PRO A 154 -9.94 -8.45 -5.34
C PRO A 154 -8.47 -8.47 -5.79
N GLU A 155 -8.11 -7.66 -6.78
CA GLU A 155 -6.74 -7.57 -7.27
C GLU A 155 -5.81 -6.96 -6.21
N VAL A 156 -6.29 -5.97 -5.44
CA VAL A 156 -5.53 -5.40 -4.32
C VAL A 156 -5.25 -6.45 -3.25
N VAL A 157 -6.23 -7.30 -2.92
CA VAL A 157 -6.04 -8.41 -1.96
C VAL A 157 -4.99 -9.41 -2.48
N GLU A 158 -5.13 -9.85 -3.74
CA GLU A 158 -4.21 -10.80 -4.38
C GLU A 158 -2.78 -10.23 -4.50
N TRP A 159 -2.64 -8.92 -4.68
CA TRP A 159 -1.36 -8.24 -4.73
C TRP A 159 -0.75 -8.07 -3.34
N MET A 160 -1.51 -7.57 -2.37
CA MET A 160 -0.99 -7.16 -1.06
C MET A 160 -0.60 -8.36 -0.18
N PHE A 161 -1.48 -9.36 -0.05
CA PHE A 161 -1.31 -10.42 0.94
C PHE A 161 -0.05 -11.27 0.78
N PRO A 162 0.44 -11.61 -0.44
CA PRO A 162 1.72 -12.28 -0.61
C PRO A 162 2.93 -11.44 -0.21
N LEU A 163 2.81 -10.10 -0.23
CA LEU A 163 3.91 -9.16 0.01
C LEU A 163 4.13 -8.84 1.48
N ILE A 164 3.09 -8.97 2.32
CA ILE A 164 3.13 -8.61 3.74
C ILE A 164 3.47 -9.82 4.63
N GLY A 165 4.02 -9.50 5.80
CA GLY A 165 4.43 -10.50 6.79
C GLY A 165 3.25 -11.15 7.54
N PRO A 166 3.50 -12.23 8.31
CA PRO A 166 2.46 -12.95 9.06
C PRO A 166 1.69 -12.07 10.03
N ASP A 167 2.34 -11.12 10.69
CA ASP A 167 1.71 -10.22 11.67
C ASP A 167 0.79 -9.22 10.98
N ASP A 168 1.22 -8.66 9.83
CA ASP A 168 0.40 -7.75 9.04
C ASP A 168 -0.82 -8.48 8.45
N ARG A 169 -0.64 -9.71 7.98
CA ARG A 169 -1.76 -10.56 7.50
C ARG A 169 -2.78 -10.81 8.58
N GLU A 170 -2.33 -11.15 9.79
CA GLU A 170 -3.20 -11.34 10.95
C GLU A 170 -3.96 -10.06 11.26
N ASN A 171 -3.26 -8.94 11.42
CA ASN A 171 -3.87 -7.66 11.78
C ASN A 171 -4.90 -7.21 10.74
N MET A 172 -4.53 -7.23 9.45
CA MET A 172 -5.42 -6.85 8.37
C MET A 172 -6.67 -7.75 8.31
N THR A 173 -6.49 -9.06 8.45
CA THR A 173 -7.62 -10.00 8.44
C THR A 173 -8.56 -9.76 9.62
N ARG A 174 -8.05 -9.52 10.83
CA ARG A 174 -8.86 -9.19 12.01
C ARG A 174 -9.60 -7.87 11.87
N ILE A 175 -8.96 -6.85 11.29
CA ILE A 175 -9.60 -5.56 11.02
C ILE A 175 -10.77 -5.76 10.05
N TRP A 176 -10.55 -6.45 8.93
CA TRP A 176 -11.60 -6.69 7.95
C TRP A 176 -12.76 -7.55 8.51
N GLN A 177 -12.43 -8.57 9.31
CA GLN A 177 -13.45 -9.37 10.01
C GLN A 177 -14.33 -8.52 10.95
N MET A 178 -13.75 -7.49 11.55
CA MET A 178 -14.45 -6.61 12.49
C MET A 178 -15.35 -5.58 11.78
N VAL A 179 -14.89 -5.05 10.62
CA VAL A 179 -15.56 -3.90 9.97
C VAL A 179 -16.44 -4.29 8.77
N MET A 180 -16.21 -5.46 8.16
CA MET A 180 -16.99 -5.89 6.99
C MET A 180 -18.25 -6.66 7.39
N PRO A 181 -19.33 -6.54 6.59
CA PRO A 181 -20.45 -7.47 6.69
C PRO A 181 -20.00 -8.92 6.48
N GLU A 182 -20.60 -9.87 7.18
CA GLU A 182 -20.21 -11.29 7.17
C GLU A 182 -20.09 -11.90 5.74
N GLN A 183 -21.05 -11.57 4.87
CA GLN A 183 -21.02 -12.05 3.48
C GLN A 183 -19.81 -11.50 2.70
N ALA A 184 -19.49 -10.21 2.87
CA ALA A 184 -18.34 -9.60 2.24
C ALA A 184 -17.03 -10.20 2.77
N PHE A 185 -16.93 -10.38 4.09
CA PHE A 185 -15.75 -10.99 4.69
C PHE A 185 -15.55 -12.45 4.23
N THR A 186 -16.64 -13.22 4.05
CA THR A 186 -16.54 -14.59 3.51
C THR A 186 -15.89 -14.62 2.12
N MET A 187 -16.23 -13.68 1.23
CA MET A 187 -15.59 -13.57 -0.08
C MET A 187 -14.11 -13.16 0.06
N VAL A 188 -13.81 -12.18 0.90
CA VAL A 188 -12.45 -11.71 1.15
C VAL A 188 -11.58 -12.83 1.74
N ARG A 189 -12.11 -13.63 2.66
CA ARG A 189 -11.44 -14.82 3.20
C ARG A 189 -10.98 -15.79 2.10
N GLN A 190 -11.83 -16.03 1.10
CA GLN A 190 -11.48 -16.90 -0.03
C GLN A 190 -10.36 -16.28 -0.90
N LEU A 191 -10.41 -14.97 -1.13
CA LEU A 191 -9.36 -14.26 -1.85
C LEU A 191 -8.02 -14.35 -1.11
N ILE A 192 -8.02 -14.11 0.20
CA ILE A 192 -6.80 -14.23 1.04
C ILE A 192 -6.25 -15.65 0.95
N MET A 193 -7.10 -16.66 1.15
CA MET A 193 -6.69 -18.08 1.08
C MET A 193 -6.05 -18.41 -0.26
N LYS A 194 -6.63 -17.94 -1.37
CA LYS A 194 -6.07 -18.10 -2.72
C LYS A 194 -4.72 -17.39 -2.86
N ALA A 195 -4.64 -16.15 -2.39
CA ALA A 195 -3.46 -15.29 -2.54
C ALA A 195 -2.22 -15.84 -1.81
N ILE A 196 -2.38 -16.34 -0.57
CA ILE A 196 -1.25 -16.79 0.25
C ILE A 196 -1.02 -18.31 0.21
N GLY A 197 -1.92 -19.08 -0.39
CA GLY A 197 -1.73 -20.52 -0.63
C GLY A 197 -1.35 -21.31 0.63
N ASN A 198 -0.16 -21.90 0.64
CA ASN A 198 0.31 -22.75 1.76
C ASN A 198 0.43 -21.98 3.10
N GLU A 199 0.62 -20.68 3.07
CA GLU A 199 0.73 -19.83 4.26
C GLU A 199 -0.62 -19.60 4.95
N TRP A 200 -1.73 -19.96 4.28
CA TRP A 200 -3.08 -19.95 4.87
C TRP A 200 -3.16 -20.73 6.18
N LYS A 201 -2.47 -21.89 6.25
CA LYS A 201 -2.45 -22.73 7.48
C LYS A 201 -1.88 -21.98 8.68
N GLU A 202 -0.88 -21.13 8.47
CA GLU A 202 -0.32 -20.31 9.53
C GLU A 202 -1.31 -19.22 9.94
N LEU A 203 -1.96 -18.57 9.00
CA LEU A 203 -2.95 -17.55 9.29
C LEU A 203 -4.13 -18.13 10.09
N VAL A 204 -4.65 -19.31 9.73
CA VAL A 204 -5.69 -20.02 10.51
C VAL A 204 -5.21 -20.36 11.91
N ARG A 205 -3.96 -20.77 12.08
CA ARG A 205 -3.39 -21.03 13.41
C ARG A 205 -3.38 -19.77 14.29
N ARG A 206 -3.18 -18.58 13.69
CA ARG A 206 -3.19 -17.28 14.38
C ARG A 206 -4.61 -16.76 14.61
N ILE A 207 -5.54 -17.09 13.72
CA ILE A 207 -6.96 -16.70 13.73
C ILE A 207 -7.81 -17.97 13.60
N PRO A 208 -8.05 -18.73 14.69
CA PRO A 208 -8.78 -20.01 14.64
C PRO A 208 -10.21 -19.88 14.10
N GLU A 209 -10.80 -18.70 14.19
CA GLU A 209 -12.13 -18.38 13.69
C GLU A 209 -12.24 -18.44 12.15
N LEU A 210 -11.11 -18.55 11.45
CA LEU A 210 -11.07 -18.73 10.00
C LEU A 210 -11.24 -20.20 9.55
N SER A 211 -11.31 -21.15 10.51
CA SER A 211 -11.46 -22.58 10.23
C SER A 211 -12.76 -22.92 9.50
#